data_63b842f683acbd711e0017672023a510
#
_entry.id   63b842f683acbd711e0017672023a510
#
_cell.length_a   1.000
_cell.length_b   1.000
_cell.length_c   1.000
_cell.angle_alpha   90.00
_cell.angle_beta   90.00
_cell.angle_gamma   90.00
#
_symmetry.space_group_name_H-M   'P 1'
#
loop_
_entity.id
_entity.type
_entity.pdbx_description
1 polymer ?
#
loop_
_entity_poly.entity_id
_entity_poly.type
_entity_poly.pdbx_seq_one_letter_code
_entity_poly.pdbx_strand_id
1 'polypeptide(L)'
;MKKLTLALAVMIIGFGASAQVLNPVSWTFSSKKISDKVYEVQMVATIQSGWHLYSQVQPDDAIAIPTSFSFNQNPLVDFDGKVKEVGKMQKYSDKKLGVSANQYSNKVVFIQRVKLKGKAKTNVTGKLEYQTCNDEKCLPPKTVNLSIAL
;
A
#
# COMPACT_ATOMS: atom_id res chain seq x y z
N MET A 1 -45.20 49.13 29.72
CA MET A 1 -44.44 47.93 30.13
C MET A 1 -44.10 47.13 28.89
N LYS A 2 -42.92 47.38 28.33
CA LYS A 2 -42.49 46.75 27.07
C LYS A 2 -41.70 45.50 27.43
N LYS A 3 -42.24 44.34 27.11
CA LYS A 3 -41.54 43.04 27.30
C LYS A 3 -40.47 42.90 26.22
N LEU A 4 -39.21 43.01 26.62
CA LEU A 4 -38.06 42.80 25.75
C LEU A 4 -37.81 41.30 25.72
N THR A 5 -38.28 40.64 24.67
CA THR A 5 -37.94 39.24 24.39
C THR A 5 -36.55 39.19 23.74
N LEU A 6 -35.56 38.82 24.56
CA LEU A 6 -34.20 38.56 24.09
C LEU A 6 -34.19 37.21 23.38
N ALA A 7 -34.23 37.21 22.06
CA ALA A 7 -34.04 36.03 21.24
C ALA A 7 -32.55 35.67 21.24
N LEU A 8 -32.18 34.69 22.08
CA LEU A 8 -30.83 34.12 22.08
C LEU A 8 -30.70 33.20 20.86
N ALA A 9 -30.21 33.76 19.76
CA ALA A 9 -29.83 32.95 18.59
C ALA A 9 -28.56 32.16 18.93
N VAL A 10 -28.73 30.91 19.33
CA VAL A 10 -27.63 29.95 19.47
C VAL A 10 -27.18 29.58 18.06
N MET A 11 -26.09 30.21 17.60
CA MET A 11 -25.45 29.91 16.36
C MET A 11 -24.66 28.59 16.56
N ILE A 12 -25.28 27.46 16.22
CA ILE A 12 -24.65 26.14 16.21
C ILE A 12 -23.68 26.14 15.01
N ILE A 13 -22.43 26.52 15.28
CA ILE A 13 -21.34 26.33 14.32
C ILE A 13 -21.03 24.85 14.34
N GLY A 14 -21.65 24.12 13.40
CA GLY A 14 -21.31 22.72 13.15
C GLY A 14 -19.87 22.63 12.63
N PHE A 15 -18.93 22.34 13.53
CA PHE A 15 -17.62 21.87 13.10
C PHE A 15 -17.80 20.53 12.40
N GLY A 16 -17.82 20.55 11.08
CA GLY A 16 -17.73 19.35 10.28
C GLY A 16 -16.39 18.67 10.58
N ALA A 17 -16.38 17.73 11.52
CA ALA A 17 -15.24 16.87 11.75
C ALA A 17 -15.09 15.98 10.51
N SER A 18 -14.28 16.42 9.56
CA SER A 18 -13.81 15.55 8.49
C SER A 18 -12.97 14.47 9.12
N ALA A 19 -13.52 13.28 9.33
CA ALA A 19 -12.76 12.11 9.72
C ALA A 19 -11.76 11.82 8.58
N GLN A 20 -10.54 12.31 8.71
CA GLN A 20 -9.48 12.00 7.75
C GLN A 20 -9.21 10.49 7.84
N VAL A 21 -9.52 9.78 6.76
CA VAL A 21 -9.17 8.37 6.66
C VAL A 21 -7.65 8.26 6.75
N LEU A 22 -7.17 7.69 7.85
CA LEU A 22 -5.76 7.48 8.10
C LEU A 22 -5.18 6.58 7.00
N ASN A 23 -4.25 7.10 6.21
CA ASN A 23 -3.61 6.40 5.12
C ASN A 23 -2.09 6.58 5.19
N PRO A 24 -1.41 5.80 6.05
CA PRO A 24 0.02 5.98 6.31
C PRO A 24 0.93 5.49 5.18
N VAL A 25 0.38 4.86 4.14
CA VAL A 25 1.15 4.41 2.98
C VAL A 25 0.62 5.04 1.72
N SER A 26 1.50 5.68 0.96
CA SER A 26 1.23 6.12 -0.40
C SER A 26 1.95 5.23 -1.41
N TRP A 27 1.25 4.90 -2.50
CA TRP A 27 1.77 4.05 -3.57
C TRP A 27 2.03 4.86 -4.83
N THR A 28 3.18 4.62 -5.45
CA THR A 28 3.53 5.15 -6.78
C THR A 28 3.85 3.99 -7.71
N PHE A 29 3.29 4.04 -8.89
CA PHE A 29 3.42 2.99 -9.91
C PHE A 29 4.15 3.52 -11.13
N SER A 30 5.12 2.76 -11.62
CA SER A 30 5.88 3.12 -12.82
C SER A 30 6.40 1.88 -13.53
N SER A 31 6.80 2.04 -14.78
CA SER A 31 7.54 1.02 -15.53
C SER A 31 8.90 1.57 -15.94
N LYS A 32 9.91 0.69 -15.94
CA LYS A 32 11.25 0.99 -16.42
C LYS A 32 11.60 0.00 -17.53
N LYS A 33 11.88 0.49 -18.74
CA LYS A 33 12.37 -0.33 -19.84
C LYS A 33 13.81 -0.78 -19.55
N ILE A 34 14.04 -2.09 -19.56
CA ILE A 34 15.35 -2.70 -19.32
C ILE A 34 16.02 -3.10 -20.63
N SER A 35 15.23 -3.64 -21.56
CA SER A 35 15.65 -3.96 -22.93
C SER A 35 14.47 -3.83 -23.89
N ASP A 36 14.63 -4.20 -25.15
CA ASP A 36 13.61 -3.96 -26.18
C ASP A 36 12.21 -4.47 -25.83
N LYS A 37 12.13 -5.61 -25.14
CA LYS A 37 10.84 -6.23 -24.75
C LYS A 37 10.71 -6.47 -23.24
N VAL A 38 11.72 -6.11 -22.44
CA VAL A 38 11.74 -6.40 -21.01
C VAL A 38 11.56 -5.12 -20.21
N TYR A 39 10.62 -5.14 -19.27
CA TYR A 39 10.32 -4.03 -18.37
C TYR A 39 10.35 -4.51 -16.93
N GLU A 40 10.66 -3.59 -16.04
CA GLU A 40 10.41 -3.70 -14.60
C GLU A 40 9.24 -2.81 -14.24
N VAL A 41 8.18 -3.43 -13.78
CA VAL A 41 7.04 -2.75 -13.16
C VAL A 41 7.40 -2.49 -11.71
N GLN A 42 7.44 -1.23 -11.32
CA GLN A 42 7.83 -0.78 -9.98
C GLN A 42 6.62 -0.25 -9.23
N MET A 43 6.38 -0.82 -8.07
CA MET A 43 5.33 -0.43 -7.12
C MET A 43 6.03 0.05 -5.84
N VAL A 44 6.08 1.36 -5.69
CA VAL A 44 6.82 2.02 -4.60
C VAL A 44 5.85 2.36 -3.47
N ALA A 45 6.09 1.80 -2.31
CA ALA A 45 5.41 2.19 -1.07
C ALA A 45 6.26 3.22 -0.32
N THR A 46 5.70 4.40 -0.05
CA THR A 46 6.25 5.39 0.88
C THR A 46 5.43 5.34 2.16
N ILE A 47 6.09 5.05 3.27
CA ILE A 47 5.49 4.76 4.57
C ILE A 47 5.77 5.92 5.52
N GLN A 48 4.73 6.45 6.16
CA GLN A 48 4.86 7.51 7.15
C GLN A 48 5.68 7.03 8.37
N SER A 49 6.39 7.96 8.98
CA SER A 49 7.17 7.68 10.21
C SER A 49 6.29 7.06 11.30
N GLY A 50 6.82 6.07 12.00
CA GLY A 50 6.10 5.32 13.04
C GLY A 50 5.17 4.23 12.52
N TRP A 51 5.04 4.06 11.19
CA TRP A 51 4.25 2.99 10.57
C TRP A 51 5.13 1.95 9.89
N HIS A 52 4.60 0.74 9.78
CA HIS A 52 5.25 -0.40 9.14
C HIS A 52 4.34 -1.01 8.09
N LEU A 53 4.95 -1.46 6.99
CA LEU A 53 4.33 -2.27 5.93
C LEU A 53 4.96 -3.65 5.94
N TYR A 54 4.18 -4.69 5.77
CA TYR A 54 4.67 -6.07 5.89
C TYR A 54 5.19 -6.62 4.57
N SER A 55 6.26 -7.42 4.66
CA SER A 55 6.83 -8.17 3.53
C SER A 55 5.84 -9.20 2.99
N GLN A 56 6.00 -9.60 1.73
CA GLN A 56 5.28 -10.73 1.11
C GLN A 56 5.59 -12.06 1.79
N VAL A 57 6.77 -12.15 2.42
CA VAL A 57 7.24 -13.36 3.10
C VAL A 57 7.26 -13.11 4.60
N GLN A 58 6.38 -13.78 5.30
CA GLN A 58 6.25 -13.68 6.75
C GLN A 58 6.72 -14.97 7.43
N PRO A 59 7.22 -14.90 8.68
CA PRO A 59 7.44 -16.09 9.50
C PRO A 59 6.13 -16.80 9.84
N ASP A 60 6.21 -18.07 10.25
CA ASP A 60 5.05 -18.92 10.51
C ASP A 60 4.21 -18.46 11.72
N ASP A 61 4.82 -17.73 12.65
CA ASP A 61 4.20 -17.13 13.83
C ASP A 61 3.69 -15.70 13.61
N ALA A 62 3.75 -15.20 12.36
CA ALA A 62 3.25 -13.88 12.04
C ALA A 62 1.73 -13.82 12.08
N ILE A 63 1.20 -12.79 12.73
CA ILE A 63 -0.23 -12.45 12.72
C ILE A 63 -0.55 -11.35 11.68
N ALA A 64 0.49 -10.70 11.15
CA ALA A 64 0.35 -9.63 10.19
C ALA A 64 -0.02 -10.16 8.80
N ILE A 65 -0.91 -9.46 8.11
CA ILE A 65 -1.28 -9.78 6.73
C ILE A 65 -0.16 -9.34 5.79
N PRO A 66 0.45 -10.26 5.03
CA PRO A 66 1.53 -9.94 4.10
C PRO A 66 1.05 -9.03 2.96
N THR A 67 1.94 -8.21 2.43
CA THR A 67 1.67 -7.53 1.15
C THR A 67 1.59 -8.56 0.03
N SER A 68 0.54 -8.48 -0.77
CA SER A 68 0.31 -9.42 -1.87
C SER A 68 -0.07 -8.71 -3.17
N PHE A 69 0.24 -9.34 -4.30
CA PHE A 69 -0.02 -8.81 -5.63
C PHE A 69 -0.77 -9.85 -6.46
N SER A 70 -1.87 -9.41 -7.09
CA SER A 70 -2.65 -10.20 -8.04
C SER A 70 -2.71 -9.46 -9.36
N PHE A 71 -1.97 -9.93 -10.36
CA PHE A 71 -1.97 -9.35 -11.69
C PHE A 71 -3.05 -10.01 -12.55
N ASN A 72 -3.72 -9.19 -13.36
CA ASN A 72 -4.66 -9.68 -14.35
C ASN A 72 -3.89 -10.32 -15.51
N GLN A 73 -4.45 -11.39 -16.06
CA GLN A 73 -3.90 -11.98 -17.28
C GLN A 73 -3.92 -10.97 -18.43
N ASN A 74 -2.83 -10.93 -19.18
CA ASN A 74 -2.69 -10.08 -20.35
C ASN A 74 -1.99 -10.88 -21.47
N PRO A 75 -2.66 -11.15 -22.60
CA PRO A 75 -2.09 -11.96 -23.67
C PRO A 75 -0.83 -11.37 -24.31
N LEU A 76 -0.57 -10.07 -24.12
CA LEU A 76 0.60 -9.36 -24.63
C LEU A 76 1.79 -9.34 -23.67
N VAL A 77 1.63 -9.87 -22.45
CA VAL A 77 2.63 -9.78 -21.38
C VAL A 77 2.86 -11.14 -20.74
N ASP A 78 4.11 -11.53 -20.61
CA ASP A 78 4.54 -12.63 -19.76
C ASP A 78 5.14 -12.08 -18.47
N PHE A 79 4.70 -12.60 -17.33
CA PHE A 79 5.27 -12.30 -16.02
C PHE A 79 6.48 -13.19 -15.77
N ASP A 80 7.64 -12.58 -15.53
CA ASP A 80 8.91 -13.29 -15.34
C ASP A 80 9.24 -13.32 -13.84
N GLY A 81 9.10 -14.51 -13.26
CA GLY A 81 9.36 -14.78 -11.86
C GLY A 81 8.35 -14.16 -10.89
N LYS A 82 8.72 -14.12 -9.61
CA LYS A 82 7.93 -13.53 -8.52
C LYS A 82 8.27 -12.05 -8.32
N VAL A 83 7.36 -11.30 -7.72
CA VAL A 83 7.61 -9.92 -7.26
C VAL A 83 8.78 -9.93 -6.29
N LYS A 84 9.79 -9.09 -6.55
CA LYS A 84 10.96 -8.90 -5.68
C LYS A 84 10.77 -7.67 -4.80
N GLU A 85 11.29 -7.72 -3.59
CA GLU A 85 11.31 -6.61 -2.65
C GLU A 85 12.69 -5.98 -2.60
N VAL A 86 12.73 -4.65 -2.68
CA VAL A 86 13.97 -3.86 -2.57
C VAL A 86 13.74 -2.79 -1.50
N GLY A 87 14.40 -2.94 -0.38
CA GLY A 87 14.29 -2.06 0.78
C GLY A 87 15.05 -2.60 1.97
N LYS A 88 15.10 -1.84 3.06
CA LYS A 88 15.70 -2.27 4.32
C LYS A 88 14.65 -3.02 5.14
N MET A 89 14.59 -4.33 4.97
CA MET A 89 13.71 -5.18 5.77
C MET A 89 14.18 -5.22 7.23
N GLN A 90 13.21 -5.13 8.12
CA GLN A 90 13.38 -5.25 9.57
C GLN A 90 12.67 -6.51 10.05
N LYS A 91 13.32 -7.28 10.89
CA LYS A 91 12.71 -8.40 11.60
C LYS A 91 12.24 -7.91 12.95
N TYR A 92 10.95 -7.98 13.17
CA TYR A 92 10.32 -7.71 14.48
C TYR A 92 10.05 -9.02 15.20
N SER A 93 10.21 -9.03 16.51
CA SER A 93 9.83 -10.17 17.35
C SER A 93 9.41 -9.68 18.72
N ASP A 94 8.23 -10.08 19.16
CA ASP A 94 7.75 -9.91 20.51
C ASP A 94 7.70 -11.27 21.21
N LYS A 95 8.68 -11.52 22.07
CA LYS A 95 8.80 -12.78 22.80
C LYS A 95 7.68 -13.01 23.83
N LYS A 96 7.02 -11.94 24.32
CA LYS A 96 5.92 -12.06 25.30
C LYS A 96 4.65 -12.53 24.62
N LEU A 97 4.41 -12.06 23.41
CA LEU A 97 3.25 -12.43 22.60
C LEU A 97 3.52 -13.66 21.73
N GLY A 98 4.78 -14.08 21.60
CA GLY A 98 5.15 -15.20 20.72
C GLY A 98 4.93 -14.93 19.23
N VAL A 99 5.07 -13.68 18.80
CA VAL A 99 4.85 -13.27 17.41
C VAL A 99 6.07 -12.62 16.80
N SER A 100 6.23 -12.81 15.50
CA SER A 100 7.26 -12.12 14.73
C SER A 100 6.72 -11.58 13.41
N ALA A 101 7.46 -10.67 12.77
CA ALA A 101 7.11 -10.12 11.47
C ALA A 101 8.33 -9.65 10.68
N ASN A 102 8.25 -9.79 9.37
CA ASN A 102 9.14 -9.13 8.43
C ASN A 102 8.46 -7.85 7.94
N GLN A 103 9.06 -6.69 8.16
CA GLN A 103 8.42 -5.41 7.90
C GLN A 103 9.37 -4.38 7.30
N TYR A 104 8.80 -3.33 6.72
CA TYR A 104 9.50 -2.19 6.17
C TYR A 104 8.99 -0.90 6.81
N SER A 105 9.91 0.04 7.03
CA SER A 105 9.64 1.43 7.41
C SER A 105 10.14 2.38 6.32
N ASN A 106 9.58 3.57 6.23
CA ASN A 106 9.94 4.63 5.29
C ASN A 106 9.65 4.28 3.83
N LYS A 107 10.34 3.30 3.25
CA LYS A 107 10.20 3.00 1.82
C LYS A 107 10.55 1.55 1.50
N VAL A 108 9.76 0.95 0.62
CA VAL A 108 10.08 -0.31 -0.06
C VAL A 108 9.60 -0.25 -1.52
N VAL A 109 10.34 -0.90 -2.40
CA VAL A 109 10.00 -1.03 -3.82
C VAL A 109 9.73 -2.49 -4.12
N PHE A 110 8.54 -2.78 -4.65
CA PHE A 110 8.19 -4.08 -5.17
C PHE A 110 8.37 -4.06 -6.69
N ILE A 111 9.09 -5.05 -7.23
CA ILE A 111 9.47 -5.09 -8.64
C ILE A 111 8.99 -6.39 -9.26
N GLN A 112 8.12 -6.27 -10.26
CA GLN A 112 7.74 -7.38 -11.14
C GLN A 112 8.39 -7.20 -12.51
N ARG A 113 9.17 -8.19 -12.91
CA ARG A 113 9.72 -8.25 -14.26
C ARG A 113 8.66 -8.76 -15.22
N VAL A 114 8.54 -8.13 -16.37
CA VAL A 114 7.60 -8.52 -17.43
C VAL A 114 8.26 -8.48 -18.81
N LYS A 115 7.79 -9.33 -19.70
CA LYS A 115 8.25 -9.42 -21.08
C LYS A 115 7.09 -9.20 -22.05
N LEU A 116 7.23 -8.23 -22.96
CA LEU A 116 6.26 -8.02 -24.04
C LEU A 116 6.40 -9.08 -25.12
N LYS A 117 5.29 -9.65 -25.56
CA LYS A 117 5.25 -10.59 -26.69
C LYS A 117 5.32 -9.90 -28.06
N GLY A 118 4.94 -8.63 -28.12
CA GLY A 118 4.89 -7.85 -29.36
C GLY A 118 5.34 -6.41 -29.17
N LYS A 119 4.97 -5.54 -30.12
CA LYS A 119 5.27 -4.09 -30.10
C LYS A 119 4.06 -3.23 -29.71
N ALA A 120 2.91 -3.85 -29.47
CA ALA A 120 1.69 -3.14 -29.11
C ALA A 120 1.82 -2.53 -27.70
N LYS A 121 1.36 -1.29 -27.54
CA LYS A 121 1.26 -0.64 -26.23
C LYS A 121 0.22 -1.38 -25.39
N THR A 122 0.53 -1.60 -24.13
CA THR A 122 -0.34 -2.29 -23.19
C THR A 122 -0.07 -1.85 -21.76
N ASN A 123 -0.95 -2.23 -20.83
CA ASN A 123 -0.78 -1.97 -19.42
C ASN A 123 -0.70 -3.28 -18.64
N VAL A 124 0.12 -3.28 -17.60
CA VAL A 124 0.01 -4.27 -16.52
C VAL A 124 -1.03 -3.77 -15.55
N THR A 125 -2.09 -4.56 -15.35
CA THR A 125 -3.18 -4.24 -14.42
C THR A 125 -3.30 -5.30 -13.33
N GLY A 126 -3.90 -4.94 -12.21
CA GLY A 126 -4.07 -5.86 -11.10
C GLY A 126 -4.48 -5.17 -9.82
N LYS A 127 -4.26 -5.87 -8.71
CA LYS A 127 -4.52 -5.39 -7.35
C LYS A 127 -3.33 -5.69 -6.47
N LEU A 128 -3.08 -4.84 -5.51
CA LEU A 128 -2.25 -5.14 -4.36
C LEU A 128 -3.09 -5.04 -3.10
N GLU A 129 -2.83 -5.92 -2.15
CA GLU A 129 -3.40 -5.89 -0.82
C GLU A 129 -2.27 -5.77 0.20
N TYR A 130 -2.47 -4.96 1.23
CA TYR A 130 -1.50 -4.72 2.27
C TYR A 130 -2.15 -4.35 3.58
N GLN A 131 -1.42 -4.56 4.67
CA GLN A 131 -1.78 -4.10 6.00
C GLN A 131 -0.66 -3.22 6.56
N THR A 132 -1.03 -2.23 7.35
CA THR A 132 -0.09 -1.36 8.07
C THR A 132 -0.42 -1.32 9.54
N CYS A 133 0.63 -1.34 10.36
CA CYS A 133 0.54 -1.19 11.80
C CYS A 133 1.54 -0.13 12.28
N ASN A 134 1.28 0.42 13.44
CA ASN A 134 2.26 1.11 14.27
C ASN A 134 2.39 0.37 15.60
N ASP A 135 3.11 0.93 16.56
CA ASP A 135 3.32 0.31 17.88
C ASP A 135 2.04 0.20 18.72
N GLU A 136 0.95 0.88 18.33
CA GLU A 136 -0.30 0.91 19.09
C GLU A 136 -1.42 0.12 18.42
N LYS A 137 -1.49 0.11 17.09
CA LYS A 137 -2.61 -0.45 16.34
C LYS A 137 -2.27 -0.89 14.94
N CYS A 138 -3.06 -1.82 14.42
CA CYS A 138 -3.11 -2.19 13.02
C CYS A 138 -4.35 -1.60 12.35
N LEU A 139 -4.19 -1.11 11.13
CA LEU A 139 -5.32 -0.72 10.29
C LEU A 139 -5.88 -1.97 9.58
N PRO A 140 -7.17 -1.96 9.21
CA PRO A 140 -7.71 -2.99 8.35
C PRO A 140 -6.91 -3.14 7.04
N PRO A 141 -6.83 -4.33 6.48
CA PRO A 141 -6.21 -4.54 5.17
C PRO A 141 -6.82 -3.63 4.10
N LYS A 142 -5.99 -3.15 3.21
CA LYS A 142 -6.38 -2.23 2.15
C LYS A 142 -5.99 -2.77 0.78
N THR A 143 -6.93 -2.71 -0.15
CA THR A 143 -6.70 -3.08 -1.56
C THR A 143 -6.54 -1.82 -2.41
N VAL A 144 -5.52 -1.81 -3.28
CA VAL A 144 -5.27 -0.76 -4.26
C VAL A 144 -5.25 -1.38 -5.66
N ASN A 145 -6.03 -0.81 -6.58
CA ASN A 145 -5.94 -1.19 -7.98
C ASN A 145 -4.71 -0.55 -8.62
N LEU A 146 -4.05 -1.28 -9.49
CA LEU A 146 -2.90 -0.79 -10.25
C LEU A 146 -3.15 -0.89 -11.75
N SER A 147 -2.63 0.08 -12.49
CA SER A 147 -2.59 0.09 -13.95
C SER A 147 -1.32 0.82 -14.39
N ILE A 148 -0.39 0.09 -15.01
CA ILE A 148 0.96 0.56 -15.30
C ILE A 148 1.22 0.37 -16.80
N ALA A 149 1.44 1.47 -17.51
CA ALA A 149 1.76 1.42 -18.94
C ALA A 149 3.18 0.88 -19.20
N LEU A 150 3.32 0.09 -20.27
CA LEU A 150 4.60 -0.48 -20.73
C LEU A 150 5.03 0.16 -22.05
#